data_156cabe8d02bc709a37eb780e2e3522b
#
_entry.id   156cabe8d02bc709a37eb780e2e3522b
#
_cell.length_a   1.000
_cell.length_b   1.000
_cell.length_c   1.000
_cell.angle_alpha   90.00
_cell.angle_beta   90.00
_cell.angle_gamma   90.00
#
_symmetry.space_group_name_H-M   'P 1'
#
loop_
_entity.id
_entity.type
_entity.pdbx_description
1 polymer ?
#
loop_
_entity_poly.entity_id
_entity_poly.type
_entity_poly.pdbx_seq_one_letter_code
_entity_poly.pdbx_strand_id
1 'polypeptide(L)'
;MSSEILLETLAGIELLAPIGRGDLEYLAARAEIQTYDLGDTIFTAGEPGLGLYIVKSGMVRLLATEGGKDISIGIRRAGELLAETAALRDHRFEFTARASGKTELVFVPRDVIASTLARHPVVGGLLARQASINAAGGFISQLFQLRGKVDKDELVQLVDSIGIKKVAAGDVILEQDSLEDRRLYVVRRGTVRGIRMEGGVELPLAMLGHGEMFGEHTCLLDAAQPVTVRAASDAVLLVIPQQTVRTILERNPQLKETLRTRIQFAEHELERQKQLLERRNRPLSLDLRSKPGIGERVL
;
A
#
# COMPACT_ATOMS: atom_id res chain seq x y z
N MET A 1 -12.77 -38.27 13.30
CA MET A 1 -13.70 -37.18 12.96
C MET A 1 -12.99 -35.83 12.75
N SER A 2 -12.34 -35.24 13.76
CA SER A 2 -11.68 -33.90 13.53
C SER A 2 -10.56 -33.93 12.49
N SER A 3 -9.70 -34.95 12.48
CA SER A 3 -8.59 -35.07 11.54
C SER A 3 -9.05 -35.32 10.09
N GLU A 4 -10.14 -36.02 9.90
CA GLU A 4 -10.72 -36.31 8.59
C GLU A 4 -11.36 -35.06 7.97
N ILE A 5 -12.08 -34.24 8.78
CA ILE A 5 -12.61 -32.94 8.39
C ILE A 5 -11.49 -31.96 8.03
N LEU A 6 -10.40 -31.96 8.80
CA LEU A 6 -9.22 -31.14 8.52
C LEU A 6 -8.56 -31.54 7.20
N LEU A 7 -8.41 -32.86 6.98
CA LEU A 7 -7.84 -33.38 5.74
C LEU A 7 -8.69 -33.02 4.52
N GLU A 8 -10.01 -33.19 4.61
CA GLU A 8 -10.93 -32.79 3.53
C GLU A 8 -10.88 -31.26 3.26
N THR A 9 -10.85 -30.45 4.34
CA THR A 9 -10.74 -29.00 4.20
C THR A 9 -9.45 -28.60 3.50
N LEU A 10 -8.29 -29.17 3.91
CA LEU A 10 -6.99 -28.88 3.31
C LEU A 10 -6.89 -29.38 1.87
N ALA A 11 -7.44 -30.57 1.58
CA ALA A 11 -7.48 -31.14 0.23
C ALA A 11 -8.36 -30.33 -0.74
N GLY A 12 -9.37 -29.63 -0.22
CA GLY A 12 -10.23 -28.73 -0.98
C GLY A 12 -9.59 -27.37 -1.35
N ILE A 13 -8.40 -27.07 -0.81
CA ILE A 13 -7.67 -25.82 -1.13
C ILE A 13 -6.86 -26.03 -2.41
N GLU A 14 -7.26 -25.37 -3.48
CA GLU A 14 -6.62 -25.46 -4.82
C GLU A 14 -5.11 -25.24 -4.76
N LEU A 15 -4.66 -24.31 -3.93
CA LEU A 15 -3.25 -23.98 -3.74
C LEU A 15 -2.44 -25.16 -3.16
N LEU A 16 -3.07 -26.03 -2.39
CA LEU A 16 -2.46 -27.22 -1.78
C LEU A 16 -2.62 -28.47 -2.66
N ALA A 17 -3.33 -28.40 -3.77
CA ALA A 17 -3.56 -29.54 -4.67
C ALA A 17 -2.29 -30.28 -5.11
N PRO A 18 -1.12 -29.61 -5.31
CA PRO A 18 0.12 -30.32 -5.64
C PRO A 18 0.73 -31.10 -4.45
N ILE A 19 0.21 -30.96 -3.25
CA ILE A 19 0.71 -31.67 -2.05
C ILE A 19 0.14 -33.08 -2.05
N GLY A 20 1.02 -34.07 -1.92
CA GLY A 20 0.63 -35.47 -1.82
C GLY A 20 -0.17 -35.76 -0.54
N ARG A 21 -1.02 -36.81 -0.58
CA ARG A 21 -1.92 -37.17 0.51
C ARG A 21 -1.21 -37.30 1.87
N GLY A 22 -0.03 -37.93 1.92
CA GLY A 22 0.72 -38.14 3.17
C GLY A 22 1.15 -36.82 3.83
N ASP A 23 1.52 -35.80 3.04
CA ASP A 23 1.85 -34.47 3.57
C ASP A 23 0.61 -33.68 3.95
N LEU A 24 -0.52 -33.84 3.25
CA LEU A 24 -1.81 -33.33 3.71
C LEU A 24 -2.27 -33.93 5.03
N GLU A 25 -2.09 -35.23 5.22
CA GLU A 25 -2.34 -35.92 6.49
C GLU A 25 -1.41 -35.42 7.61
N TYR A 26 -0.15 -35.13 7.30
CA TYR A 26 0.80 -34.48 8.22
C TYR A 26 0.34 -33.08 8.65
N LEU A 27 -0.14 -32.26 7.71
CA LEU A 27 -0.73 -30.96 8.00
C LEU A 27 -1.99 -31.09 8.85
N ALA A 28 -2.93 -31.94 8.45
CA ALA A 28 -4.19 -32.17 9.15
C ALA A 28 -4.02 -32.66 10.60
N ALA A 29 -3.01 -33.50 10.85
CA ALA A 29 -2.72 -34.00 12.20
C ALA A 29 -2.18 -32.91 13.15
N ARG A 30 -1.75 -31.76 12.63
CA ARG A 30 -1.15 -30.65 13.40
C ARG A 30 -1.90 -29.35 13.27
N ALA A 31 -2.92 -29.31 12.43
CA ALA A 31 -3.83 -28.19 12.29
C ALA A 31 -4.90 -28.21 13.35
N GLU A 32 -5.48 -27.06 13.65
CA GLU A 32 -6.55 -26.88 14.63
C GLU A 32 -7.73 -26.15 13.99
N ILE A 33 -8.96 -26.50 14.40
CA ILE A 33 -10.14 -25.72 14.08
C ILE A 33 -10.35 -24.71 15.21
N GLN A 34 -10.35 -23.44 14.87
CA GLN A 34 -10.64 -22.32 15.77
C GLN A 34 -11.96 -21.69 15.39
N THR A 35 -12.83 -21.45 16.39
CA THR A 35 -14.16 -20.87 16.18
C THR A 35 -14.21 -19.46 16.79
N TYR A 36 -14.84 -18.53 16.05
CA TYR A 36 -14.98 -17.13 16.42
C TYR A 36 -16.41 -16.69 16.24
N ASP A 37 -16.89 -15.83 17.12
CA ASP A 37 -18.19 -15.18 17.02
C ASP A 37 -18.08 -13.78 16.36
N LEU A 38 -19.24 -13.17 16.06
CA LEU A 38 -19.30 -11.85 15.44
C LEU A 38 -18.49 -10.80 16.25
N GLY A 39 -17.52 -10.20 15.61
CA GLY A 39 -16.70 -9.14 16.19
C GLY A 39 -15.43 -9.62 16.88
N ASP A 40 -15.25 -10.93 17.07
CA ASP A 40 -14.02 -11.46 17.67
C ASP A 40 -12.78 -11.14 16.83
N THR A 41 -11.71 -10.76 17.50
CA THR A 41 -10.41 -10.53 16.87
C THR A 41 -9.66 -11.86 16.75
N ILE A 42 -9.28 -12.20 15.52
CA ILE A 42 -8.52 -13.40 15.19
C ILE A 42 -7.03 -13.15 15.41
N PHE A 43 -6.53 -12.03 14.93
CA PHE A 43 -5.19 -11.50 15.19
C PHE A 43 -5.14 -10.00 14.96
N THR A 44 -4.15 -9.32 15.53
CA THR A 44 -3.98 -7.87 15.48
C THR A 44 -2.77 -7.48 14.62
N ALA A 45 -2.88 -6.39 13.88
CA ALA A 45 -1.77 -5.82 13.13
C ALA A 45 -0.57 -5.54 14.05
N GLY A 46 0.63 -5.91 13.60
CA GLY A 46 1.87 -5.75 14.37
C GLY A 46 2.22 -6.91 15.30
N GLU A 47 1.30 -7.83 15.59
CA GLU A 47 1.61 -9.07 16.33
C GLU A 47 2.43 -10.04 15.49
N PRO A 48 3.25 -10.91 16.10
CA PRO A 48 3.98 -11.93 15.38
C PRO A 48 3.03 -12.92 14.67
N GLY A 49 3.32 -13.25 13.42
CA GLY A 49 2.57 -14.27 12.69
C GLY A 49 2.87 -15.66 13.21
N LEU A 50 1.88 -16.34 13.77
CA LEU A 50 2.02 -17.66 14.37
C LEU A 50 1.82 -18.81 13.39
N GLY A 51 1.17 -18.57 12.26
CA GLY A 51 0.86 -19.60 11.27
C GLY A 51 -0.03 -19.10 10.14
N LEU A 52 -0.53 -20.05 9.36
CA LEU A 52 -1.46 -19.84 8.26
C LEU A 52 -2.88 -20.11 8.75
N TYR A 53 -3.83 -19.24 8.37
CA TYR A 53 -5.24 -19.45 8.62
C TYR A 53 -5.97 -19.70 7.29
N ILE A 54 -6.92 -20.62 7.31
CA ILE A 54 -7.79 -20.95 6.17
C ILE A 54 -9.23 -20.80 6.64
N VAL A 55 -10.02 -20.03 5.93
CA VAL A 55 -11.46 -19.88 6.27
C VAL A 55 -12.18 -21.15 5.88
N LYS A 56 -12.60 -21.94 6.88
CA LYS A 56 -13.41 -23.16 6.68
C LYS A 56 -14.88 -22.78 6.44
N SER A 57 -15.41 -21.87 7.26
CA SER A 57 -16.78 -21.36 7.12
C SER A 57 -16.90 -19.93 7.67
N GLY A 58 -17.91 -19.18 7.24
CA GLY A 58 -18.11 -17.80 7.68
C GLY A 58 -17.33 -16.78 6.86
N MET A 59 -17.04 -15.63 7.47
CA MET A 59 -16.34 -14.50 6.82
C MET A 59 -15.44 -13.77 7.81
N VAL A 60 -14.28 -13.33 7.32
CA VAL A 60 -13.30 -12.53 8.07
C VAL A 60 -13.14 -11.18 7.41
N ARG A 61 -13.26 -10.10 8.19
CA ARG A 61 -12.96 -8.73 7.76
C ARG A 61 -11.52 -8.40 8.08
N LEU A 62 -10.81 -7.84 7.11
CA LEU A 62 -9.46 -7.32 7.26
C LEU A 62 -9.54 -5.82 7.51
N LEU A 63 -8.83 -5.34 8.53
CA LEU A 63 -8.87 -3.96 8.98
C LEU A 63 -7.47 -3.36 8.98
N ALA A 64 -7.33 -2.14 8.47
CA ALA A 64 -6.17 -1.28 8.69
C ALA A 64 -6.58 -0.13 9.60
N THR A 65 -5.64 0.38 10.41
CA THR A 65 -5.88 1.55 11.26
C THR A 65 -5.32 2.79 10.57
N GLU A 66 -6.17 3.75 10.24
CA GLU A 66 -5.81 5.05 9.68
C GLU A 66 -6.37 6.17 10.55
N GLY A 67 -5.50 7.09 10.99
CA GLY A 67 -5.92 8.20 11.87
C GLY A 67 -6.61 7.74 13.17
N GLY A 68 -6.25 6.56 13.68
CA GLY A 68 -6.84 5.97 14.89
C GLY A 68 -8.22 5.31 14.67
N LYS A 69 -8.66 5.13 13.42
CA LYS A 69 -9.91 4.44 13.08
C LYS A 69 -9.64 3.19 12.27
N ASP A 70 -10.39 2.14 12.55
CA ASP A 70 -10.35 0.90 11.79
C ASP A 70 -11.14 1.04 10.49
N ILE A 71 -10.45 0.88 9.36
CA ILE A 71 -11.06 0.85 8.03
C ILE A 71 -10.99 -0.57 7.45
N SER A 72 -12.07 -1.01 6.81
CA SER A 72 -12.11 -2.33 6.18
C SER A 72 -11.37 -2.33 4.86
N ILE A 73 -10.26 -3.08 4.78
CA ILE A 73 -9.43 -3.21 3.59
C ILE A 73 -9.73 -4.48 2.76
N GLY A 74 -10.54 -5.37 3.29
CA GLY A 74 -10.92 -6.59 2.57
C GLY A 74 -11.81 -7.52 3.38
N ILE A 75 -12.30 -8.56 2.71
CA ILE A 75 -13.05 -9.66 3.31
C ILE A 75 -12.46 -10.96 2.80
N ARG A 76 -12.39 -11.98 3.67
CA ARG A 76 -12.05 -13.36 3.32
C ARG A 76 -13.24 -14.27 3.58
N ARG A 77 -13.47 -15.20 2.65
CA ARG A 77 -14.57 -16.16 2.67
C ARG A 77 -14.06 -17.58 2.74
N ALA A 78 -14.96 -18.54 2.89
CA ALA A 78 -14.62 -19.97 2.88
C ALA A 78 -13.74 -20.35 1.68
N GLY A 79 -12.68 -21.11 1.93
CA GLY A 79 -11.65 -21.51 0.98
C GLY A 79 -10.51 -20.50 0.83
N GLU A 80 -10.62 -19.30 1.35
CA GLU A 80 -9.57 -18.27 1.24
C GLU A 80 -8.60 -18.32 2.43
N LEU A 81 -7.37 -17.88 2.16
CA LEU A 81 -6.24 -17.88 3.10
C LEU A 81 -6.11 -16.52 3.80
N LEU A 82 -5.52 -16.54 4.99
CA LEU A 82 -5.13 -15.35 5.75
C LEU A 82 -3.72 -15.54 6.31
N ALA A 83 -3.02 -14.42 6.48
CA ALA A 83 -1.70 -14.36 7.11
C ALA A 83 -0.60 -15.10 6.33
N GLU A 84 -0.76 -15.29 5.02
CA GLU A 84 0.19 -16.01 4.16
C GLU A 84 1.59 -15.41 4.26
N THR A 85 1.70 -14.07 4.24
CA THR A 85 2.98 -13.35 4.33
C THR A 85 3.66 -13.63 5.67
N ALA A 86 2.90 -13.62 6.77
CA ALA A 86 3.40 -13.86 8.10
C ALA A 86 3.77 -15.35 8.33
N ALA A 87 3.08 -16.27 7.65
CA ALA A 87 3.37 -17.69 7.69
C ALA A 87 4.65 -18.07 6.93
N LEU A 88 4.91 -17.39 5.79
CA LEU A 88 6.06 -17.68 4.91
C LEU A 88 7.38 -17.08 5.40
N ARG A 89 7.31 -15.96 6.11
CA ARG A 89 8.47 -15.18 6.56
C ARG A 89 8.28 -14.80 8.01
N ASP A 90 9.36 -14.48 8.71
CA ASP A 90 9.26 -13.97 10.09
C ASP A 90 8.72 -12.53 10.10
N HIS A 91 7.46 -12.40 9.72
CA HIS A 91 6.78 -11.12 9.61
C HIS A 91 5.65 -11.01 10.63
N ARG A 92 5.40 -9.77 11.02
CA ARG A 92 4.23 -9.41 11.81
C ARG A 92 3.02 -9.32 10.90
N PHE A 93 1.81 -9.48 11.45
CA PHE A 93 0.58 -9.27 10.71
C PHE A 93 0.52 -7.83 10.18
N GLU A 94 0.20 -7.66 8.90
CA GLU A 94 0.11 -6.34 8.25
C GLU A 94 -1.23 -5.66 8.53
N PHE A 95 -2.25 -6.40 8.97
CA PHE A 95 -3.61 -5.94 9.24
C PHE A 95 -4.21 -6.70 10.43
N THR A 96 -5.29 -6.15 10.97
CA THR A 96 -6.11 -6.86 11.98
C THR A 96 -7.19 -7.68 11.28
N ALA A 97 -7.39 -8.93 11.70
CA ALA A 97 -8.44 -9.79 11.22
C ALA A 97 -9.55 -9.95 12.28
N ARG A 98 -10.81 -9.75 11.87
CA ARG A 98 -11.96 -9.82 12.76
C ARG A 98 -13.08 -10.64 12.11
N ALA A 99 -13.70 -11.53 12.87
CA ALA A 99 -14.84 -12.32 12.41
C ALA A 99 -16.05 -11.44 12.11
N SER A 100 -16.71 -11.67 10.97
CA SER A 100 -17.91 -10.93 10.52
C SER A 100 -19.22 -11.70 10.76
N GLY A 101 -19.18 -12.71 11.61
CA GLY A 101 -20.24 -13.62 11.99
C GLY A 101 -19.61 -14.86 12.58
N LYS A 102 -20.41 -15.89 12.86
CA LYS A 102 -19.86 -17.18 13.29
C LYS A 102 -18.92 -17.71 12.20
N THR A 103 -17.65 -17.90 12.55
CA THR A 103 -16.56 -18.21 11.62
C THR A 103 -15.73 -19.34 12.17
N GLU A 104 -15.43 -20.33 11.33
CA GLU A 104 -14.49 -21.40 11.64
C GLU A 104 -13.26 -21.27 10.76
N LEU A 105 -12.09 -21.28 11.37
CA LEU A 105 -10.80 -21.26 10.71
C LEU A 105 -10.02 -22.53 10.96
N VAL A 106 -9.32 -23.03 9.95
CA VAL A 106 -8.26 -24.01 10.12
C VAL A 106 -6.96 -23.23 10.32
N PHE A 107 -6.34 -23.40 11.47
CA PHE A 107 -5.03 -22.85 11.79
C PHE A 107 -3.95 -23.91 11.61
N VAL A 108 -2.92 -23.58 10.83
CA VAL A 108 -1.73 -24.41 10.63
C VAL A 108 -0.53 -23.69 11.22
N PRO A 109 0.15 -24.23 12.24
CA PRO A 109 1.33 -23.62 12.86
C PRO A 109 2.44 -23.35 11.84
N ARG A 110 3.21 -22.30 12.08
CA ARG A 110 4.24 -21.80 11.14
C ARG A 110 5.33 -22.84 10.85
N ASP A 111 5.84 -23.54 11.85
CA ASP A 111 6.86 -24.58 11.70
C ASP A 111 6.36 -25.74 10.86
N VAL A 112 5.08 -26.11 11.01
CA VAL A 112 4.42 -27.17 10.26
C VAL A 112 4.28 -26.76 8.78
N ILE A 113 3.80 -25.54 8.49
CA ILE A 113 3.69 -25.07 7.11
C ILE A 113 5.08 -24.90 6.48
N ALA A 114 6.04 -24.32 7.20
CA ALA A 114 7.39 -24.10 6.70
C ALA A 114 8.08 -25.42 6.34
N SER A 115 7.97 -26.45 7.19
CA SER A 115 8.54 -27.79 6.92
C SER A 115 7.87 -28.46 5.71
N THR A 116 6.57 -28.27 5.51
CA THR A 116 5.85 -28.77 4.34
C THR A 116 6.28 -28.07 3.06
N LEU A 117 6.35 -26.73 3.08
CA LEU A 117 6.76 -25.95 1.91
C LEU A 117 8.21 -26.19 1.51
N ALA A 118 9.09 -26.52 2.45
CA ALA A 118 10.47 -26.92 2.15
C ALA A 118 10.53 -28.20 1.31
N ARG A 119 9.58 -29.13 1.49
CA ARG A 119 9.43 -30.35 0.68
C ARG A 119 8.68 -30.10 -0.64
N HIS A 120 7.89 -29.03 -0.72
CA HIS A 120 7.06 -28.67 -1.87
C HIS A 120 7.36 -27.24 -2.35
N PRO A 121 8.54 -26.96 -2.93
CA PRO A 121 8.94 -25.58 -3.31
C PRO A 121 7.98 -24.93 -4.32
N VAL A 122 7.33 -25.72 -5.19
CA VAL A 122 6.32 -25.19 -6.14
C VAL A 122 5.13 -24.59 -5.38
N VAL A 123 4.63 -25.29 -4.35
CA VAL A 123 3.54 -24.81 -3.50
C VAL A 123 3.97 -23.57 -2.71
N GLY A 124 5.22 -23.55 -2.23
CA GLY A 124 5.82 -22.39 -1.59
C GLY A 124 5.83 -21.16 -2.51
N GLY A 125 6.16 -21.35 -3.79
CA GLY A 125 6.11 -20.30 -4.82
C GLY A 125 4.68 -19.81 -5.09
N LEU A 126 3.73 -20.72 -5.21
CA LEU A 126 2.30 -20.38 -5.40
C LEU A 126 1.74 -19.62 -4.19
N LEU A 127 2.05 -20.06 -2.98
CA LEU A 127 1.62 -19.39 -1.75
C LEU A 127 2.24 -17.98 -1.64
N ALA A 128 3.52 -17.81 -1.97
CA ALA A 128 4.20 -16.53 -1.97
C ALA A 128 3.57 -15.56 -3.01
N ARG A 129 3.21 -16.07 -4.19
CA ARG A 129 2.50 -15.31 -5.21
C ARG A 129 1.11 -14.91 -4.73
N GLN A 130 0.34 -15.83 -4.15
CA GLN A 130 -0.98 -15.54 -3.59
C GLN A 130 -0.91 -14.49 -2.48
N ALA A 131 0.09 -14.60 -1.58
CA ALA A 131 0.35 -13.61 -0.54
C ALA A 131 0.60 -12.22 -1.12
N SER A 132 1.41 -12.13 -2.18
CA SER A 132 1.69 -10.87 -2.87
C SER A 132 0.44 -10.28 -3.53
N ILE A 133 -0.37 -11.11 -4.19
CA ILE A 133 -1.65 -10.72 -4.80
C ILE A 133 -2.62 -10.22 -3.73
N ASN A 134 -2.79 -10.94 -2.63
CA ASN A 134 -3.71 -10.56 -1.57
C ASN A 134 -3.27 -9.26 -0.87
N ALA A 135 -1.98 -9.12 -0.59
CA ALA A 135 -1.44 -7.91 0.03
C ALA A 135 -1.52 -6.68 -0.88
N ALA A 136 -1.16 -6.83 -2.16
CA ALA A 136 -1.21 -5.74 -3.13
C ALA A 136 -2.65 -5.50 -3.63
N GLY A 137 -3.42 -6.54 -3.90
CA GLY A 137 -4.77 -6.45 -4.46
C GLY A 137 -5.76 -5.76 -3.54
N GLY A 138 -5.73 -6.05 -2.23
CA GLY A 138 -6.56 -5.37 -1.24
C GLY A 138 -6.23 -3.87 -1.17
N PHE A 139 -4.95 -3.55 -1.12
CA PHE A 139 -4.44 -2.18 -1.10
C PHE A 139 -4.78 -1.43 -2.40
N ILE A 140 -4.54 -2.03 -3.56
CA ILE A 140 -4.85 -1.45 -4.87
C ILE A 140 -6.35 -1.27 -5.05
N SER A 141 -7.17 -2.26 -4.66
CA SER A 141 -8.63 -2.14 -4.72
C SER A 141 -9.17 -1.00 -3.87
N GLN A 142 -8.58 -0.75 -2.70
CA GLN A 142 -8.94 0.37 -1.84
C GLN A 142 -8.47 1.69 -2.43
N LEU A 143 -7.20 1.78 -2.81
CA LEU A 143 -6.58 2.99 -3.34
C LEU A 143 -7.32 3.51 -4.58
N PHE A 144 -7.65 2.60 -5.50
CA PHE A 144 -8.33 2.94 -6.74
C PHE A 144 -9.85 2.72 -6.69
N GLN A 145 -10.42 2.46 -5.52
CA GLN A 145 -11.87 2.25 -5.33
C GLN A 145 -12.46 1.22 -6.30
N LEU A 146 -11.71 0.15 -6.59
CA LEU A 146 -12.06 -0.85 -7.60
C LEU A 146 -13.13 -1.86 -7.13
N ARG A 147 -13.67 -1.74 -5.91
CA ARG A 147 -14.60 -2.72 -5.34
C ARG A 147 -15.79 -2.97 -6.28
N GLY A 148 -15.94 -4.22 -6.73
CA GLY A 148 -17.01 -4.65 -7.61
C GLY A 148 -16.95 -4.14 -9.06
N LYS A 149 -15.87 -3.45 -9.44
CA LYS A 149 -15.66 -2.91 -10.80
C LYS A 149 -14.66 -3.70 -11.64
N VAL A 150 -13.89 -4.57 -11.00
CA VAL A 150 -12.86 -5.41 -11.63
C VAL A 150 -13.08 -6.83 -11.13
N ASP A 151 -13.07 -7.79 -12.02
CA ASP A 151 -13.18 -9.19 -11.66
C ASP A 151 -11.85 -9.71 -11.02
N LYS A 152 -11.88 -10.95 -10.51
CA LYS A 152 -10.73 -11.53 -9.79
C LYS A 152 -9.52 -11.71 -10.71
N ASP A 153 -9.73 -12.15 -11.95
CA ASP A 153 -8.64 -12.44 -12.88
C ASP A 153 -8.00 -11.14 -13.40
N GLU A 154 -8.81 -10.12 -13.65
CA GLU A 154 -8.34 -8.77 -13.98
C GLU A 154 -7.54 -8.15 -12.83
N LEU A 155 -8.00 -8.30 -11.58
CA LEU A 155 -7.26 -7.82 -10.42
C LEU A 155 -5.90 -8.52 -10.29
N VAL A 156 -5.84 -9.82 -10.55
CA VAL A 156 -4.59 -10.58 -10.59
C VAL A 156 -3.64 -10.02 -11.64
N GLN A 157 -4.11 -9.79 -12.87
CA GLN A 157 -3.29 -9.22 -13.94
C GLN A 157 -2.78 -7.81 -13.60
N LEU A 158 -3.63 -6.97 -13.01
CA LEU A 158 -3.22 -5.65 -12.54
C LEU A 158 -2.12 -5.74 -11.48
N VAL A 159 -2.29 -6.62 -10.50
CA VAL A 159 -1.31 -6.83 -9.43
C VAL A 159 0.00 -7.41 -9.95
N ASP A 160 -0.05 -8.35 -10.89
CA ASP A 160 1.14 -8.95 -11.52
C ASP A 160 1.97 -7.90 -12.30
N SER A 161 1.34 -6.84 -12.79
CA SER A 161 2.04 -5.73 -13.47
C SER A 161 2.73 -4.76 -12.51
N ILE A 162 2.39 -4.79 -11.22
CA ILE A 162 2.88 -3.86 -10.21
C ILE A 162 4.19 -4.38 -9.61
N GLY A 163 5.23 -3.57 -9.73
CA GLY A 163 6.53 -3.84 -9.12
C GLY A 163 6.60 -3.40 -7.65
N ILE A 164 7.56 -3.96 -6.92
CA ILE A 164 7.91 -3.52 -5.58
C ILE A 164 9.34 -2.98 -5.63
N LYS A 165 9.54 -1.71 -5.20
CA LYS A 165 10.84 -1.07 -5.09
C LYS A 165 11.16 -0.79 -3.61
N LYS A 166 12.28 -1.31 -3.14
CA LYS A 166 12.84 -0.93 -1.83
C LYS A 166 13.83 0.19 -2.03
N VAL A 167 13.78 1.20 -1.21
CA VAL A 167 14.69 2.36 -1.24
C VAL A 167 15.21 2.62 0.17
N ALA A 168 16.48 2.99 0.28
CA ALA A 168 17.10 3.39 1.53
C ALA A 168 16.82 4.88 1.82
N ALA A 169 16.90 5.26 3.08
CA ALA A 169 16.82 6.66 3.48
C ALA A 169 17.85 7.50 2.71
N GLY A 170 17.40 8.60 2.10
CA GLY A 170 18.25 9.48 1.28
C GLY A 170 18.23 9.20 -0.22
N ASP A 171 17.79 8.02 -0.68
CA ASP A 171 17.73 7.70 -2.11
C ASP A 171 16.78 8.65 -2.86
N VAL A 172 17.22 9.08 -4.04
CA VAL A 172 16.38 9.83 -4.99
C VAL A 172 15.53 8.82 -5.77
N ILE A 173 14.22 9.06 -5.79
CA ILE A 173 13.25 8.21 -6.47
C ILE A 173 12.83 8.82 -7.79
N LEU A 174 12.53 10.11 -7.77
CA LEU A 174 12.21 10.94 -8.94
C LEU A 174 12.99 12.26 -8.87
N GLU A 175 13.42 12.76 -10.00
CA GLU A 175 14.12 14.05 -10.11
C GLU A 175 13.20 15.14 -10.63
N GLN A 176 13.33 16.35 -10.07
CA GLN A 176 12.66 17.55 -10.56
C GLN A 176 12.99 17.79 -12.04
N ASP A 177 12.03 18.29 -12.79
CA ASP A 177 12.11 18.65 -14.21
C ASP A 177 12.38 17.45 -15.16
N SER A 178 12.43 16.20 -14.64
CA SER A 178 12.57 14.99 -15.45
C SER A 178 11.23 14.55 -16.05
N LEU A 179 11.29 13.99 -17.27
CA LEU A 179 10.18 13.34 -18.00
C LEU A 179 10.37 11.83 -18.16
N GLU A 180 11.50 11.30 -17.69
CA GLU A 180 11.92 9.92 -18.02
C GLU A 180 11.09 8.87 -17.32
N ASP A 181 10.76 9.09 -16.04
CA ASP A 181 10.04 8.11 -15.23
C ASP A 181 8.51 8.32 -15.30
N ARG A 182 7.86 7.48 -16.09
CA ARG A 182 6.40 7.52 -16.32
C ARG A 182 5.61 6.54 -15.45
N ARG A 183 6.11 6.23 -14.27
CA ARG A 183 5.45 5.32 -13.33
C ARG A 183 4.75 6.11 -12.22
N LEU A 184 3.65 5.55 -11.76
CA LEU A 184 3.01 6.00 -10.53
C LEU A 184 3.59 5.21 -9.36
N TYR A 185 3.93 5.89 -8.31
CA TYR A 185 4.46 5.31 -7.09
C TYR A 185 3.47 5.44 -5.95
N VAL A 186 3.36 4.41 -5.11
CA VAL A 186 2.56 4.43 -3.89
C VAL A 186 3.42 3.99 -2.72
N VAL A 187 3.41 4.76 -1.65
CA VAL A 187 4.14 4.43 -0.43
C VAL A 187 3.41 3.29 0.29
N ARG A 188 4.01 2.10 0.31
CA ARG A 188 3.48 0.96 1.07
C ARG A 188 3.98 0.96 2.52
N ARG A 189 5.23 1.38 2.74
CA ARG A 189 5.86 1.48 4.06
C ARG A 189 6.94 2.54 4.03
N GLY A 190 7.18 3.18 5.18
CA GLY A 190 8.15 4.27 5.30
C GLY A 190 7.58 5.61 4.85
N THR A 191 8.44 6.58 4.63
CA THR A 191 8.08 7.94 4.23
C THR A 191 9.00 8.45 3.13
N VAL A 192 8.44 9.27 2.24
CA VAL A 192 9.20 10.00 1.21
C VAL A 192 8.90 11.49 1.34
N ARG A 193 9.82 12.33 0.88
CA ARG A 193 9.65 13.79 0.88
C ARG A 193 9.77 14.36 -0.51
N GLY A 194 8.87 15.27 -0.85
CA GLY A 194 8.93 16.11 -2.04
C GLY A 194 9.74 17.37 -1.74
N ILE A 195 10.75 17.64 -2.56
CA ILE A 195 11.67 18.79 -2.41
C ILE A 195 11.76 19.50 -3.75
N ARG A 196 11.65 20.82 -3.74
CA ARG A 196 11.92 21.64 -4.92
C ARG A 196 13.20 22.43 -4.72
N MET A 197 14.05 22.45 -5.73
CA MET A 197 15.19 23.37 -5.80
C MET A 197 14.75 24.64 -6.50
N GLU A 198 14.89 25.78 -5.82
CA GLU A 198 14.57 27.10 -6.36
C GLU A 198 15.70 28.07 -6.02
N GLY A 199 16.38 28.61 -7.03
CA GLY A 199 17.50 29.55 -6.82
C GLY A 199 18.63 29.00 -5.95
N GLY A 200 18.88 27.68 -5.94
CA GLY A 200 19.89 27.03 -5.12
C GLY A 200 19.44 26.70 -3.67
N VAL A 201 18.18 26.95 -3.32
CA VAL A 201 17.61 26.67 -2.01
C VAL A 201 16.69 25.45 -2.08
N GLU A 202 16.86 24.52 -1.15
CA GLU A 202 15.93 23.39 -0.98
C GLU A 202 14.64 23.84 -0.29
N LEU A 203 13.51 23.57 -0.94
CA LEU A 203 12.18 23.84 -0.41
C LEU A 203 11.48 22.50 -0.11
N PRO A 204 11.32 22.13 1.15
CA PRO A 204 10.51 20.97 1.50
C PRO A 204 9.03 21.31 1.29
N LEU A 205 8.35 20.50 0.48
CA LEU A 205 6.96 20.78 0.08
C LEU A 205 5.96 19.78 0.65
N ALA A 206 6.33 18.50 0.69
CA ALA A 206 5.44 17.45 1.12
C ALA A 206 6.20 16.33 1.84
N MET A 207 5.52 15.70 2.78
CA MET A 207 5.92 14.42 3.36
C MET A 207 4.80 13.43 3.04
N LEU A 208 5.14 12.32 2.38
CA LEU A 208 4.19 11.31 1.95
C LEU A 208 4.46 10.01 2.71
N GLY A 209 3.40 9.44 3.27
CA GLY A 209 3.42 8.20 4.05
C GLY A 209 2.57 7.10 3.41
N HIS A 210 2.20 6.11 4.22
CA HIS A 210 1.43 4.95 3.77
C HIS A 210 0.14 5.32 3.01
N GLY A 211 -0.03 4.72 1.83
CA GLY A 211 -1.19 4.94 0.97
C GLY A 211 -1.12 6.19 0.09
N GLU A 212 -0.14 7.06 0.26
CA GLU A 212 0.02 8.25 -0.56
C GLU A 212 0.79 7.98 -1.85
N MET A 213 0.46 8.74 -2.90
CA MET A 213 0.95 8.55 -4.27
C MET A 213 1.81 9.73 -4.71
N PHE A 214 2.74 9.45 -5.64
CA PHE A 214 3.53 10.44 -6.34
C PHE A 214 3.97 9.94 -7.72
N GLY A 215 4.47 10.82 -8.59
CA GLY A 215 4.84 10.50 -9.97
C GLY A 215 3.69 10.68 -10.97
N GLU A 216 2.58 11.24 -10.52
CA GLU A 216 1.38 11.48 -11.32
C GLU A 216 1.61 12.45 -12.49
N HIS A 217 2.51 13.43 -12.38
CA HIS A 217 2.75 14.41 -13.42
C HIS A 217 3.26 13.77 -14.71
N THR A 218 4.29 12.95 -14.64
CA THR A 218 4.80 12.24 -15.83
C THR A 218 3.90 11.07 -16.23
N CYS A 219 3.29 10.40 -15.25
CA CYS A 219 2.46 9.22 -15.50
C CYS A 219 1.11 9.57 -16.15
N LEU A 220 0.45 10.65 -15.71
CA LEU A 220 -0.91 10.98 -16.11
C LEU A 220 -1.01 12.21 -17.01
N LEU A 221 -0.15 13.21 -16.83
CA LEU A 221 -0.21 14.47 -17.54
C LEU A 221 0.84 14.59 -18.66
N ASP A 222 1.75 13.61 -18.78
CA ASP A 222 2.93 13.69 -19.65
C ASP A 222 3.74 15.00 -19.43
N ALA A 223 3.72 15.52 -18.20
CA ALA A 223 4.39 16.73 -17.76
C ALA A 223 5.62 16.42 -16.90
N ALA A 224 6.60 17.31 -16.88
CA ALA A 224 7.81 17.14 -16.05
C ALA A 224 7.47 17.10 -14.56
N GLN A 225 8.28 16.36 -13.79
CA GLN A 225 8.12 16.27 -12.33
C GLN A 225 8.32 17.64 -11.69
N PRO A 226 7.36 18.16 -10.92
CA PRO A 226 7.48 19.49 -10.32
C PRO A 226 8.46 19.52 -9.14
N VAL A 227 8.83 18.36 -8.61
CA VAL A 227 9.66 18.20 -7.40
C VAL A 227 10.56 16.98 -7.51
N THR A 228 11.70 17.01 -6.84
CA THR A 228 12.49 15.81 -6.54
C THR A 228 11.81 15.06 -5.40
N VAL A 229 11.60 13.75 -5.56
CA VAL A 229 11.10 12.88 -4.50
C VAL A 229 12.24 12.03 -3.96
N ARG A 230 12.48 12.14 -2.65
CA ARG A 230 13.56 11.44 -1.94
C ARG A 230 13.00 10.64 -0.78
N ALA A 231 13.55 9.46 -0.52
CA ALA A 231 13.21 8.67 0.65
C ALA A 231 13.62 9.40 1.94
N ALA A 232 12.66 9.65 2.84
CA ALA A 232 12.92 10.26 4.14
C ALA A 232 13.28 9.21 5.22
N SER A 233 12.84 7.97 5.01
CA SER A 233 13.23 6.77 5.76
C SER A 233 13.42 5.61 4.80
N ASP A 234 13.92 4.48 5.25
CA ASP A 234 13.81 3.24 4.47
C ASP A 234 12.35 3.01 4.11
N ALA A 235 12.09 2.80 2.81
CA ALA A 235 10.74 2.72 2.31
C ALA A 235 10.54 1.56 1.33
N VAL A 236 9.30 1.10 1.25
CA VAL A 236 8.81 0.12 0.28
C VAL A 236 7.73 0.80 -0.55
N LEU A 237 7.96 0.84 -1.86
CA LEU A 237 7.09 1.49 -2.82
C LEU A 237 6.44 0.44 -3.73
N LEU A 238 5.17 0.59 -4.04
CA LEU A 238 4.55 -0.05 -5.19
C LEU A 238 4.84 0.82 -6.41
N VAL A 239 5.21 0.17 -7.50
CA VAL A 239 5.58 0.81 -8.76
C VAL A 239 4.57 0.38 -9.82
N ILE A 240 3.73 1.29 -10.24
CA ILE A 240 2.63 1.02 -11.17
C ILE A 240 2.99 1.58 -12.54
N PRO A 241 3.14 0.74 -13.57
CA PRO A 241 3.42 1.20 -14.93
C PRO A 241 2.31 2.12 -15.46
N GLN A 242 2.67 3.10 -16.27
CA GLN A 242 1.72 4.05 -16.89
C GLN A 242 0.55 3.35 -17.57
N GLN A 243 0.82 2.27 -18.32
CA GLN A 243 -0.22 1.54 -19.03
C GLN A 243 -1.25 0.93 -18.08
N THR A 244 -0.81 0.37 -16.95
CA THR A 244 -1.68 -0.18 -15.90
C THR A 244 -2.57 0.91 -15.30
N VAL A 245 -1.99 2.09 -15.01
CA VAL A 245 -2.74 3.24 -14.50
C VAL A 245 -3.80 3.69 -15.51
N ARG A 246 -3.45 3.78 -16.79
CA ARG A 246 -4.40 4.15 -17.86
C ARG A 246 -5.56 3.18 -17.94
N THR A 247 -5.31 1.87 -17.93
CA THR A 247 -6.34 0.83 -17.94
C THR A 247 -7.30 0.96 -16.75
N ILE A 248 -6.76 1.22 -15.54
CA ILE A 248 -7.57 1.45 -14.33
C ILE A 248 -8.47 2.68 -14.50
N LEU A 249 -7.93 3.78 -15.01
CA LEU A 249 -8.64 5.05 -15.15
C LEU A 249 -9.70 5.04 -16.25
N GLU A 250 -9.49 4.32 -17.35
CA GLU A 250 -10.48 4.12 -18.40
C GLU A 250 -11.74 3.42 -17.86
N ARG A 251 -11.55 2.48 -16.93
CA ARG A 251 -12.65 1.74 -16.27
C ARG A 251 -13.27 2.48 -15.09
N ASN A 252 -12.61 3.53 -14.59
CA ASN A 252 -13.08 4.30 -13.45
C ASN A 252 -13.00 5.82 -13.68
N PRO A 253 -13.96 6.42 -14.44
CA PRO A 253 -13.93 7.85 -14.74
C PRO A 253 -13.97 8.76 -13.51
N GLN A 254 -14.66 8.34 -12.44
CA GLN A 254 -14.71 9.10 -11.17
C GLN A 254 -13.33 9.19 -10.51
N LEU A 255 -12.56 8.10 -10.55
CA LEU A 255 -11.20 8.10 -10.04
C LEU A 255 -10.30 9.03 -10.84
N LYS A 256 -10.45 9.03 -12.18
CA LYS A 256 -9.71 9.94 -13.07
C LYS A 256 -9.93 11.40 -12.68
N GLU A 257 -11.16 11.78 -12.39
CA GLU A 257 -11.49 13.15 -11.96
C GLU A 257 -10.94 13.47 -10.57
N THR A 258 -11.06 12.52 -9.63
CA THR A 258 -10.48 12.67 -8.28
C THR A 258 -8.97 12.88 -8.34
N LEU A 259 -8.25 12.10 -9.16
CA LEU A 259 -6.80 12.27 -9.32
C LEU A 259 -6.44 13.61 -9.96
N ARG A 260 -7.19 14.04 -10.98
CA ARG A 260 -6.99 15.38 -11.59
C ARG A 260 -7.15 16.49 -10.57
N THR A 261 -8.21 16.45 -9.78
CA THR A 261 -8.45 17.45 -8.73
C THR A 261 -7.32 17.48 -7.70
N ARG A 262 -6.81 16.32 -7.30
CA ARG A 262 -5.65 16.23 -6.38
C ARG A 262 -4.38 16.84 -6.99
N ILE A 263 -4.10 16.58 -8.26
CA ILE A 263 -2.95 17.15 -8.97
C ILE A 263 -3.07 18.68 -9.02
N GLN A 264 -4.21 19.20 -9.43
CA GLN A 264 -4.47 20.64 -9.48
C GLN A 264 -4.31 21.32 -8.12
N PHE A 265 -4.78 20.66 -7.05
CA PHE A 265 -4.59 21.18 -5.70
C PHE A 265 -3.11 21.20 -5.28
N ALA A 266 -2.35 20.15 -5.59
CA ALA A 266 -0.92 20.09 -5.31
C ALA A 266 -0.13 21.14 -6.09
N GLU A 267 -0.48 21.39 -7.37
CA GLU A 267 0.11 22.45 -8.20
C GLU A 267 -0.18 23.84 -7.62
N HIS A 268 -1.41 24.07 -7.19
CA HIS A 268 -1.80 25.35 -6.59
C HIS A 268 -1.07 25.61 -5.26
N GLU A 269 -0.92 24.59 -4.43
CA GLU A 269 -0.17 24.70 -3.17
C GLU A 269 1.32 24.96 -3.42
N LEU A 270 1.90 24.30 -4.43
CA LEU A 270 3.28 24.55 -4.86
C LEU A 270 3.48 25.99 -5.30
N GLU A 271 2.57 26.53 -6.11
CA GLU A 271 2.65 27.91 -6.58
C GLU A 271 2.48 28.90 -5.43
N ARG A 272 1.59 28.63 -4.50
CA ARG A 272 1.41 29.45 -3.29
C ARG A 272 2.69 29.51 -2.45
N GLN A 273 3.38 28.38 -2.29
CA GLN A 273 4.63 28.35 -1.53
C GLN A 273 5.77 29.09 -2.23
N LYS A 274 5.86 29.01 -3.56
CA LYS A 274 6.80 29.83 -4.34
C LYS A 274 6.59 31.32 -4.12
N GLN A 275 5.35 31.80 -4.22
CA GLN A 275 5.02 33.21 -4.02
C GLN A 275 5.35 33.70 -2.60
N LEU A 276 5.16 32.86 -1.58
CA LEU A 276 5.54 33.19 -0.20
C LEU A 276 7.06 33.37 -0.04
N LEU A 277 7.85 32.53 -0.72
CA LEU A 277 9.31 32.62 -0.72
C LEU A 277 9.82 33.83 -1.47
N GLU A 278 9.26 34.15 -2.62
CA GLU A 278 9.59 35.36 -3.39
C GLU A 278 9.32 36.62 -2.56
N ARG A 279 8.21 36.65 -1.82
CA ARG A 279 7.89 37.75 -0.90
C ARG A 279 8.91 37.84 0.25
N ARG A 280 9.37 36.72 0.80
CA ARG A 280 10.33 36.66 1.90
C ARG A 280 11.73 37.06 1.44
N ASN A 281 12.09 36.78 0.20
CA ASN A 281 13.39 37.11 -0.40
C ASN A 281 13.42 38.47 -1.12
N ARG A 282 12.31 39.21 -1.18
CA ARG A 282 12.31 40.57 -1.67
C ARG A 282 13.13 41.44 -0.71
N PRO A 283 14.22 42.09 -1.17
CA PRO A 283 14.92 43.04 -0.33
C PRO A 283 13.93 44.13 0.09
N LEU A 284 13.90 44.47 1.36
CA LEU A 284 13.21 45.66 1.85
C LEU A 284 13.83 46.85 1.10
N SER A 285 13.16 47.28 0.03
CA SER A 285 13.45 48.59 -0.58
C SER A 285 13.01 49.62 0.48
N LEU A 286 13.95 50.01 1.32
CA LEU A 286 13.84 51.20 2.11
C LEU A 286 13.76 52.35 1.10
N ASP A 287 12.53 52.78 0.82
CA ASP A 287 12.27 54.02 0.08
C ASP A 287 12.58 55.19 1.03
N LEU A 288 13.88 55.54 1.09
CA LEU A 288 14.39 56.70 1.86
C LEU A 288 14.15 58.02 1.14
N ARG A 289 13.21 58.08 0.21
CA ARG A 289 12.84 59.29 -0.51
C ARG A 289 11.42 59.75 -0.18
N SER A 290 11.27 60.36 0.99
CA SER A 290 10.35 61.48 1.24
C SER A 290 10.29 61.84 2.72
N LYS A 291 11.30 62.55 3.21
CA LYS A 291 11.06 63.46 4.33
C LYS A 291 10.74 64.84 3.67
N PRO A 292 9.54 65.37 3.84
CA PRO A 292 9.31 66.79 3.52
C PRO A 292 10.11 67.62 4.48
N GLY A 293 10.85 68.59 3.92
CA GLY A 293 11.67 69.56 4.66
C GLY A 293 10.84 70.29 5.71
N ILE A 294 11.34 70.32 6.91
CA ILE A 294 10.89 71.26 7.95
C ILE A 294 11.43 72.65 7.55
N GLY A 295 10.52 73.50 7.03
CA GLY A 295 10.81 74.89 6.73
C GLY A 295 11.26 75.61 7.99
N GLU A 296 12.38 76.29 7.83
CA GLU A 296 12.82 77.36 8.74
C GLU A 296 11.71 78.40 8.93
N ARG A 297 11.39 78.63 10.19
CA ARG A 297 10.84 79.96 10.61
C ARG A 297 11.89 80.67 11.42
N VAL A 298 12.50 81.67 10.81
CA VAL A 298 13.23 82.76 11.46
C VAL A 298 12.23 83.75 12.05
N LEU A 299 12.55 84.24 13.27
CA LEU A 299 12.02 85.30 14.11
C LEU A 299 10.99 84.83 15.13
#